data_a8b91d1b8bb84644181285e657d2570e
#
_entry.id   a8b91d1b8bb84644181285e657d2570e
#
_cell.length_a   1.000
_cell.length_b   1.000
_cell.length_c   1.000
_cell.angle_alpha   90.00
_cell.angle_beta   90.00
_cell.angle_gamma   90.00
#
_symmetry.space_group_name_H-M   'P 1'
#
loop_
_entity.id
_entity.type
_entity.pdbx_description
1 polymer ?
#
loop_
_entity_poly.entity_id
_entity_poly.type
_entity_poly.pdbx_seq_one_letter_code
_entity_poly.pdbx_strand_id
1 'polypeptide(L)'
;MKIDDIIRKCIEIPGISIQRSDFSTELLLKEKEGKGSMTFFPLFPGVTIAYIFVNSPTWTAPNFREDSSIEKGPLLLNYCVTGRCEIILNNENFVYVKDGEISLTERFAQKQYVYPRRIYEGMEFFIDIDTLTAQSVWVQGEFDINFHKVVDRFCPDGATYISPATSEVEEILTKLWSLFDVSIPFSISQMKIYTL
;
A
#
# COMPACT_ATOMS: atom_id res chain seq x y z
N MET A 1 8.22 1.57 -10.68
CA MET A 1 7.19 2.64 -10.79
C MET A 1 7.20 3.47 -9.52
N LYS A 2 7.30 4.79 -9.64
CA LYS A 2 7.36 5.69 -8.49
C LYS A 2 5.97 5.93 -7.90
N ILE A 3 5.90 6.19 -6.58
CA ILE A 3 4.64 6.50 -5.90
C ILE A 3 3.87 7.68 -6.52
N ASP A 4 4.58 8.68 -7.05
CA ASP A 4 3.97 9.81 -7.73
C ASP A 4 3.19 9.41 -9.00
N ASP A 5 3.62 8.34 -9.68
CA ASP A 5 2.90 7.81 -10.84
C ASP A 5 1.61 7.12 -10.40
N ILE A 6 1.62 6.42 -9.27
CA ILE A 6 0.42 5.82 -8.65
C ILE A 6 -0.57 6.91 -8.28
N ILE A 7 -0.12 7.93 -7.55
CA ILE A 7 -0.97 9.05 -7.12
C ILE A 7 -1.58 9.76 -8.34
N ARG A 8 -0.78 10.00 -9.39
CA ARG A 8 -1.25 10.64 -10.63
C ARG A 8 -2.37 9.81 -11.29
N LYS A 9 -2.21 8.50 -11.39
CA LYS A 9 -3.24 7.61 -11.94
C LYS A 9 -4.50 7.55 -11.08
N CYS A 10 -4.36 7.62 -9.75
CA CYS A 10 -5.51 7.70 -8.86
C CYS A 10 -6.37 8.95 -9.07
N ILE A 11 -5.73 10.10 -9.38
CA ILE A 11 -6.44 11.36 -9.61
C ILE A 11 -7.28 11.33 -10.91
N GLU A 12 -6.93 10.48 -11.87
CA GLU A 12 -7.70 10.29 -13.11
C GLU A 12 -9.05 9.59 -12.85
N ILE A 13 -9.25 8.99 -11.67
CA ILE A 13 -10.48 8.28 -11.31
C ILE A 13 -11.55 9.32 -10.91
N PRO A 14 -12.74 9.28 -11.52
CA PRO A 14 -13.84 10.18 -11.13
C PRO A 14 -14.18 10.03 -9.64
N GLY A 15 -14.40 11.16 -8.97
CA GLY A 15 -14.74 11.17 -7.53
C GLY A 15 -13.54 11.16 -6.59
N ILE A 16 -12.31 11.05 -7.08
CA ILE A 16 -11.11 11.22 -6.27
C ILE A 16 -10.64 12.67 -6.30
N SER A 17 -10.36 13.23 -5.14
CA SER A 17 -9.70 14.52 -4.96
C SER A 17 -8.42 14.35 -4.16
N ILE A 18 -7.47 15.28 -4.32
CA ILE A 18 -6.17 15.26 -3.67
C ILE A 18 -6.01 16.42 -2.72
N GLN A 19 -5.43 16.16 -1.56
CA GLN A 19 -4.91 17.19 -0.64
C GLN A 19 -3.43 16.90 -0.39
N ARG A 20 -2.60 17.95 -0.34
CA ARG A 20 -1.17 17.85 -0.08
C ARG A 20 -0.79 18.69 1.11
N SER A 21 0.09 18.16 1.94
CA SER A 21 0.79 18.86 3.01
C SER A 21 2.30 18.76 2.78
N ASP A 22 3.09 19.35 3.66
CA ASP A 22 4.56 19.28 3.60
C ASP A 22 5.08 17.83 3.76
N PHE A 23 4.28 16.94 4.38
CA PHE A 23 4.73 15.61 4.78
C PHE A 23 3.90 14.48 4.20
N SER A 24 2.74 14.77 3.62
CA SER A 24 1.81 13.74 3.16
C SER A 24 1.03 14.17 1.91
N THR A 25 0.53 13.16 1.22
CA THR A 25 -0.46 13.33 0.14
C THR A 25 -1.67 12.48 0.48
N GLU A 26 -2.84 13.10 0.57
CA GLU A 26 -4.10 12.41 0.84
C GLU A 26 -4.98 12.36 -0.41
N LEU A 27 -5.45 11.18 -0.76
CA LEU A 27 -6.51 10.94 -1.73
C LEU A 27 -7.82 10.79 -0.98
N LEU A 28 -8.83 11.57 -1.37
CA LEU A 28 -10.17 11.50 -0.82
C LEU A 28 -11.11 10.95 -1.88
N LEU A 29 -11.74 9.82 -1.58
CA LEU A 29 -12.79 9.21 -2.38
C LEU A 29 -14.15 9.78 -1.94
N LYS A 30 -14.89 10.33 -2.90
CA LYS A 30 -16.29 10.72 -2.73
C LYS A 30 -17.11 10.05 -3.81
N GLU A 31 -17.77 8.98 -3.45
CA GLU A 31 -18.73 8.29 -4.31
C GLU A 31 -20.16 8.52 -3.81
N LYS A 32 -21.13 8.24 -4.69
CA LYS A 32 -22.56 8.35 -4.37
C LYS A 32 -22.94 7.50 -3.15
N GLU A 33 -22.28 6.34 -2.98
CA GLU A 33 -22.62 5.35 -1.97
C GLU A 33 -21.62 5.25 -0.81
N GLY A 34 -20.57 6.08 -0.82
CA GLY A 34 -19.57 5.98 0.22
C GLY A 34 -18.46 7.02 0.15
N LYS A 35 -17.53 6.89 1.06
CA LYS A 35 -16.34 7.73 1.18
C LYS A 35 -15.14 6.90 1.57
N GLY A 36 -13.95 7.40 1.30
CA GLY A 36 -12.71 6.81 1.75
C GLY A 36 -11.58 7.82 1.70
N SER A 37 -10.47 7.47 2.33
CA SER A 37 -9.21 8.21 2.20
C SER A 37 -8.04 7.26 2.14
N MET A 38 -6.97 7.71 1.49
CA MET A 38 -5.68 7.05 1.46
C MET A 38 -4.60 8.10 1.59
N THR A 39 -3.88 8.08 2.72
CA THR A 39 -2.88 9.09 3.06
C THR A 39 -1.49 8.51 2.96
N PHE A 40 -0.69 9.04 2.05
CA PHE A 40 0.68 8.60 1.75
C PHE A 40 1.71 9.42 2.51
N PHE A 41 2.67 8.74 3.13
CA PHE A 41 3.83 9.32 3.81
C PHE A 41 5.11 8.76 3.19
N PRO A 42 5.85 9.55 2.39
CA PRO A 42 7.19 9.16 1.95
C PRO A 42 8.12 9.07 3.16
N LEU A 43 8.72 7.90 3.39
CA LEU A 43 9.60 7.68 4.55
C LEU A 43 11.08 7.74 4.15
N PHE A 44 11.44 6.96 3.13
CA PHE A 44 12.79 6.87 2.58
C PHE A 44 12.71 6.90 1.04
N PRO A 45 13.83 7.16 0.35
CA PRO A 45 13.90 6.91 -1.07
C PRO A 45 13.48 5.46 -1.38
N GLY A 46 12.41 5.29 -2.16
CA GLY A 46 11.85 4.00 -2.51
C GLY A 46 10.88 3.39 -1.49
N VAL A 47 10.60 4.02 -0.33
CA VAL A 47 9.63 3.51 0.66
C VAL A 47 8.61 4.56 1.02
N THR A 48 7.35 4.22 0.82
CA THR A 48 6.19 5.03 1.20
C THR A 48 5.20 4.17 1.98
N ILE A 49 4.70 4.65 3.11
CA ILE A 49 3.58 4.04 3.82
C ILE A 49 2.29 4.79 3.45
N ALA A 50 1.20 4.07 3.31
CA ALA A 50 -0.14 4.65 3.15
C ALA A 50 -1.09 4.09 4.20
N TYR A 51 -1.92 4.96 4.74
CA TYR A 51 -3.03 4.61 5.63
C TYR A 51 -4.34 4.71 4.85
N ILE A 52 -5.19 3.69 5.01
CA ILE A 52 -6.41 3.53 4.23
C ILE A 52 -7.60 3.45 5.17
N PHE A 53 -8.59 4.29 4.90
CA PHE A 53 -9.89 4.28 5.57
C PHE A 53 -10.98 4.28 4.52
N VAL A 54 -11.83 3.27 4.50
CA VAL A 54 -12.91 3.13 3.54
C VAL A 54 -14.22 2.87 4.27
N ASN A 55 -15.24 3.64 3.90
CA ASN A 55 -16.64 3.37 4.20
C ASN A 55 -17.43 3.47 2.90
N SER A 56 -17.24 2.47 2.04
CA SER A 56 -17.82 2.36 0.70
C SER A 56 -17.92 0.89 0.33
N PRO A 57 -18.89 0.47 -0.48
CA PRO A 57 -18.95 -0.91 -0.96
C PRO A 57 -17.79 -1.24 -1.93
N THR A 58 -17.28 -0.24 -2.62
CA THR A 58 -16.23 -0.41 -3.64
C THR A 58 -15.27 0.78 -3.66
N TRP A 59 -14.08 0.53 -4.22
CA TRP A 59 -13.14 1.55 -4.66
C TRP A 59 -12.56 1.12 -6.01
N THR A 60 -12.61 2.00 -7.00
CA THR A 60 -12.07 1.74 -8.32
C THR A 60 -10.54 1.79 -8.28
N ALA A 61 -9.89 0.72 -8.70
CA ALA A 61 -8.44 0.70 -8.82
C ALA A 61 -7.97 1.58 -10.01
N PRO A 62 -6.79 2.23 -9.91
CA PRO A 62 -6.21 2.93 -11.04
C PRO A 62 -5.93 1.97 -12.21
N ASN A 63 -6.17 2.43 -13.43
CA ASN A 63 -5.88 1.62 -14.62
C ASN A 63 -4.39 1.79 -15.03
N PHE A 64 -3.57 0.81 -14.69
CA PHE A 64 -2.16 0.76 -15.10
C PHE A 64 -1.92 0.01 -16.41
N ARG A 65 -2.97 -0.57 -17.03
CA ARG A 65 -2.85 -1.42 -18.22
C ARG A 65 -2.44 -0.70 -19.50
N GLU A 66 -2.77 0.57 -19.61
CA GLU A 66 -2.52 1.35 -20.84
C GLU A 66 -1.07 1.82 -20.94
N ASP A 67 -0.30 1.68 -19.87
CA ASP A 67 1.09 2.06 -19.83
C ASP A 67 1.96 0.81 -19.98
N SER A 68 2.23 0.43 -21.24
CA SER A 68 3.08 -0.73 -21.58
C SER A 68 4.55 -0.58 -21.09
N SER A 69 4.91 0.59 -20.55
CA SER A 69 6.21 0.83 -19.92
C SER A 69 6.30 0.31 -18.48
N ILE A 70 5.17 -0.06 -17.86
CA ILE A 70 5.13 -0.55 -16.48
C ILE A 70 5.20 -2.09 -16.49
N GLU A 71 6.40 -2.62 -16.69
CA GLU A 71 6.63 -4.08 -16.59
C GLU A 71 6.58 -4.55 -15.12
N LYS A 72 7.02 -3.72 -14.17
CA LYS A 72 7.06 -4.03 -12.74
C LYS A 72 6.54 -2.88 -11.90
N GLY A 73 5.60 -3.17 -10.99
CA GLY A 73 5.16 -2.26 -9.93
C GLY A 73 6.14 -2.24 -8.75
N PRO A 74 5.93 -1.37 -7.75
CA PRO A 74 6.60 -1.52 -6.47
C PRO A 74 6.11 -2.81 -5.81
N LEU A 75 6.95 -3.39 -4.95
CA LEU A 75 6.50 -4.41 -4.02
C LEU A 75 5.50 -3.76 -3.06
N LEU A 76 4.30 -4.31 -3.01
CA LEU A 76 3.22 -3.82 -2.16
C LEU A 76 3.00 -4.81 -1.02
N LEU A 77 3.22 -4.37 0.22
CA LEU A 77 2.80 -5.08 1.41
C LEU A 77 1.58 -4.38 1.98
N ASN A 78 0.47 -5.08 2.11
CA ASN A 78 -0.75 -4.58 2.72
C ASN A 78 -1.03 -5.32 4.02
N TYR A 79 -1.48 -4.59 5.05
CA TYR A 79 -1.97 -5.12 6.31
C TYR A 79 -3.40 -4.65 6.56
N CYS A 80 -4.31 -5.58 6.74
CA CYS A 80 -5.70 -5.29 7.08
C CYS A 80 -5.85 -5.17 8.60
N VAL A 81 -6.13 -3.96 9.08
CA VAL A 81 -6.39 -3.69 10.51
C VAL A 81 -7.83 -4.06 10.86
N THR A 82 -8.78 -3.66 10.02
CA THR A 82 -10.21 -3.92 10.25
C THR A 82 -10.93 -4.12 8.93
N GLY A 83 -11.80 -5.11 8.87
CA GLY A 83 -12.70 -5.35 7.75
C GLY A 83 -12.24 -6.46 6.81
N ARG A 84 -12.66 -6.37 5.57
CA ARG A 84 -12.29 -7.29 4.50
C ARG A 84 -12.25 -6.54 3.19
N CYS A 85 -11.18 -6.73 2.44
CA CYS A 85 -11.04 -6.26 1.07
C CYS A 85 -10.99 -7.45 0.12
N GLU A 86 -11.86 -7.49 -0.87
CA GLU A 86 -11.80 -8.40 -2.01
C GLU A 86 -11.23 -7.64 -3.20
N ILE A 87 -10.11 -8.12 -3.72
CA ILE A 87 -9.38 -7.50 -4.82
C ILE A 87 -9.71 -8.27 -6.08
N ILE A 88 -10.47 -7.66 -6.99
CA ILE A 88 -10.78 -8.25 -8.29
C ILE A 88 -9.61 -7.99 -9.23
N LEU A 89 -9.03 -9.06 -9.74
CA LEU A 89 -7.91 -9.03 -10.68
C LEU A 89 -8.40 -8.96 -12.12
N ASN A 90 -7.49 -8.59 -13.01
CA ASN A 90 -7.79 -8.40 -14.43
C ASN A 90 -8.23 -9.67 -15.18
N ASN A 91 -7.88 -10.85 -14.68
CA ASN A 91 -8.27 -12.16 -15.23
C ASN A 91 -9.56 -12.71 -14.61
N GLU A 92 -10.35 -11.83 -13.95
CA GLU A 92 -11.58 -12.18 -13.21
C GLU A 92 -11.36 -13.07 -11.99
N ASN A 93 -10.13 -13.44 -11.68
CA ASN A 93 -9.80 -14.01 -10.39
C ASN A 93 -9.90 -12.95 -9.31
N PHE A 94 -10.05 -13.39 -8.07
CA PHE A 94 -10.01 -12.49 -6.92
C PHE A 94 -9.14 -13.06 -5.81
N VAL A 95 -8.59 -12.15 -5.04
CA VAL A 95 -7.93 -12.44 -3.77
C VAL A 95 -8.61 -11.60 -2.69
N TYR A 96 -8.54 -12.03 -1.45
CA TYR A 96 -9.10 -11.25 -0.36
C TYR A 96 -8.14 -11.21 0.83
N VAL A 97 -8.21 -10.11 1.56
CA VAL A 97 -7.46 -9.88 2.79
C VAL A 97 -8.47 -9.46 3.86
N LYS A 98 -8.33 -10.01 5.05
CA LYS A 98 -9.21 -9.72 6.20
C LYS A 98 -8.41 -9.31 7.43
N ASP A 99 -9.11 -9.00 8.51
CA ASP A 99 -8.55 -8.59 9.80
C ASP A 99 -7.34 -9.43 10.22
N GLY A 100 -6.22 -8.77 10.51
CA GLY A 100 -4.98 -9.40 10.97
C GLY A 100 -4.16 -10.11 9.89
N GLU A 101 -4.57 -10.01 8.62
CA GLU A 101 -3.82 -10.59 7.51
C GLU A 101 -2.93 -9.57 6.81
N ILE A 102 -1.80 -10.07 6.33
CA ILE A 102 -0.91 -9.37 5.39
C ILE A 102 -1.07 -9.95 3.99
N SER A 103 -0.91 -9.11 2.99
CA SER A 103 -0.68 -9.57 1.62
C SER A 103 0.56 -8.93 1.03
N LEU A 104 1.27 -9.67 0.18
CA LEU A 104 2.43 -9.20 -0.55
C LEU A 104 2.22 -9.45 -2.03
N THR A 105 2.45 -8.43 -2.86
CA THR A 105 2.33 -8.53 -4.31
C THR A 105 3.27 -7.57 -5.02
N GLU A 106 3.77 -7.96 -6.18
CA GLU A 106 4.58 -7.12 -7.07
C GLU A 106 3.78 -6.59 -8.26
N ARG A 107 2.58 -7.15 -8.52
CA ARG A 107 1.80 -6.82 -9.71
C ARG A 107 0.61 -5.93 -9.40
N PHE A 108 0.51 -4.82 -10.12
CA PHE A 108 -0.70 -3.99 -10.20
C PHE A 108 -1.67 -4.57 -11.24
N ALA A 109 -2.27 -5.72 -10.92
CA ALA A 109 -3.28 -6.36 -11.76
C ALA A 109 -4.72 -6.11 -11.26
N GLN A 110 -4.88 -5.18 -10.33
CA GLN A 110 -6.15 -4.88 -9.70
C GLN A 110 -7.06 -4.10 -10.66
N LYS A 111 -8.32 -4.52 -10.72
CA LYS A 111 -9.39 -3.86 -11.47
C LYS A 111 -10.29 -3.06 -10.55
N GLN A 112 -10.59 -3.62 -9.40
CA GLN A 112 -11.52 -3.05 -8.43
C GLN A 112 -11.27 -3.63 -7.04
N TYR A 113 -11.51 -2.82 -6.03
CA TYR A 113 -11.59 -3.24 -4.64
C TYR A 113 -13.06 -3.29 -4.21
N VAL A 114 -13.45 -4.39 -3.55
CA VAL A 114 -14.80 -4.59 -3.00
C VAL A 114 -14.69 -4.77 -1.49
N TYR A 115 -15.52 -4.06 -0.76
CA TYR A 115 -15.56 -4.08 0.69
C TYR A 115 -16.94 -4.61 1.15
N PRO A 116 -17.09 -5.93 1.38
CA PRO A 116 -18.40 -6.55 1.64
C PRO A 116 -19.09 -5.99 2.89
N ARG A 117 -18.31 -5.52 3.86
CA ARG A 117 -18.81 -4.87 5.08
C ARG A 117 -18.82 -3.35 5.00
N ARG A 118 -18.49 -2.77 3.85
CA ARG A 118 -18.32 -1.33 3.60
C ARG A 118 -17.18 -0.66 4.39
N ILE A 119 -16.73 -1.25 5.49
CA ILE A 119 -15.66 -0.71 6.34
C ILE A 119 -14.39 -1.50 6.05
N TYR A 120 -13.32 -0.76 5.79
CA TYR A 120 -11.97 -1.27 5.69
C TYR A 120 -10.99 -0.24 6.22
N GLU A 121 -10.10 -0.70 7.07
CA GLU A 121 -8.98 0.07 7.61
C GLU A 121 -7.70 -0.76 7.42
N GLY A 122 -6.66 -0.13 6.91
CA GLY A 122 -5.42 -0.84 6.63
C GLY A 122 -4.25 0.07 6.35
N MET A 123 -3.08 -0.56 6.24
CA MET A 123 -1.83 0.10 5.84
C MET A 123 -1.25 -0.60 4.62
N GLU A 124 -0.67 0.19 3.73
CA GLU A 124 0.08 -0.31 2.59
C GLU A 124 1.49 0.28 2.58
N PHE A 125 2.48 -0.57 2.33
CA PHE A 125 3.87 -0.19 2.12
C PHE A 125 4.19 -0.36 0.65
N PHE A 126 4.55 0.73 0.01
CA PHE A 126 5.00 0.77 -1.37
C PHE A 126 6.53 0.79 -1.37
N ILE A 127 7.14 -0.27 -1.87
CA ILE A 127 8.60 -0.46 -1.89
C ILE A 127 9.05 -0.49 -3.35
N ASP A 128 9.60 0.63 -3.84
CA ASP A 128 10.30 0.70 -5.12
C ASP A 128 11.71 0.15 -4.92
N ILE A 129 11.88 -1.15 -5.23
CA ILE A 129 13.11 -1.90 -4.96
C ILE A 129 14.30 -1.28 -5.67
N ASP A 130 14.14 -0.81 -6.90
CA ASP A 130 15.23 -0.22 -7.68
C ASP A 130 15.70 1.10 -7.06
N THR A 131 14.75 1.97 -6.69
CA THR A 131 15.07 3.24 -6.00
C THR A 131 15.69 2.99 -4.64
N LEU A 132 15.14 2.07 -3.86
CA LEU A 132 15.66 1.70 -2.53
C LEU A 132 17.10 1.16 -2.64
N THR A 133 17.34 0.27 -3.59
CA THR A 133 18.67 -0.31 -3.85
C THR A 133 19.69 0.75 -4.27
N ALA A 134 19.29 1.68 -5.15
CA ALA A 134 20.20 2.71 -5.66
C ALA A 134 20.51 3.83 -4.68
N GLN A 135 19.53 4.22 -3.82
CA GLN A 135 19.62 5.42 -2.99
C GLN A 135 19.70 5.16 -1.49
N SER A 136 19.40 3.95 -1.06
CA SER A 136 19.40 3.55 0.35
C SER A 136 20.28 2.31 0.57
N VAL A 137 21.50 2.34 0.02
CA VAL A 137 22.49 1.24 0.10
C VAL A 137 22.76 0.82 1.55
N TRP A 138 22.67 1.75 2.49
CA TRP A 138 22.84 1.48 3.92
C TRP A 138 21.76 0.52 4.47
N VAL A 139 20.52 0.58 3.99
CA VAL A 139 19.45 -0.35 4.42
C VAL A 139 19.83 -1.78 4.06
N GLN A 140 20.36 -2.01 2.87
CA GLN A 140 20.79 -3.33 2.45
C GLN A 140 22.04 -3.81 3.20
N GLY A 141 23.02 -2.91 3.38
CA GLY A 141 24.27 -3.25 4.05
C GLY A 141 24.12 -3.55 5.54
N GLU A 142 23.29 -2.77 6.24
CA GLU A 142 23.10 -2.94 7.70
C GLU A 142 22.11 -4.06 8.05
N PHE A 143 21.08 -4.30 7.22
CA PHE A 143 20.04 -5.28 7.53
C PHE A 143 20.11 -6.55 6.67
N ASP A 144 21.05 -6.65 5.72
CA ASP A 144 21.21 -7.81 4.78
C ASP A 144 19.89 -8.23 4.08
N ILE A 145 19.05 -7.24 3.76
CA ILE A 145 17.75 -7.49 3.13
C ILE A 145 17.91 -7.53 1.63
N ASN A 146 17.60 -8.66 1.02
CA ASN A 146 17.50 -8.80 -0.43
C ASN A 146 16.03 -8.89 -0.86
N PHE A 147 15.46 -7.75 -1.25
CA PHE A 147 14.05 -7.66 -1.66
C PHE A 147 13.72 -8.51 -2.91
N HIS A 148 14.65 -8.73 -3.82
CA HIS A 148 14.43 -9.63 -4.96
C HIS A 148 14.20 -11.07 -4.50
N LYS A 149 14.96 -11.55 -3.51
CA LYS A 149 14.71 -12.87 -2.90
C LYS A 149 13.38 -12.95 -2.18
N VAL A 150 12.90 -11.84 -1.59
CA VAL A 150 11.57 -11.77 -0.99
C VAL A 150 10.50 -11.94 -2.07
N VAL A 151 10.62 -11.20 -3.18
CA VAL A 151 9.70 -11.32 -4.32
C VAL A 151 9.71 -12.74 -4.89
N ASP A 152 10.88 -13.29 -5.20
CA ASP A 152 11.01 -14.64 -5.77
C ASP A 152 10.37 -15.71 -4.87
N ARG A 153 10.47 -15.53 -3.55
CA ARG A 153 9.96 -16.49 -2.57
C ARG A 153 8.46 -16.37 -2.36
N PHE A 154 7.92 -15.16 -2.24
CA PHE A 154 6.54 -14.92 -1.83
C PHE A 154 5.61 -14.53 -2.96
N CYS A 155 6.15 -14.03 -4.07
CA CYS A 155 5.38 -13.60 -5.22
C CYS A 155 5.81 -14.33 -6.52
N PRO A 156 6.04 -15.67 -6.52
CA PRO A 156 6.49 -16.38 -7.71
C PRO A 156 5.49 -16.17 -8.84
N ASP A 157 6.00 -15.89 -10.04
CA ASP A 157 5.19 -15.62 -11.25
C ASP A 157 4.17 -14.48 -11.07
N GLY A 158 4.43 -13.58 -10.11
CA GLY A 158 3.56 -12.46 -9.73
C GLY A 158 2.30 -12.89 -8.98
N ALA A 159 2.34 -14.02 -8.31
CA ALA A 159 1.30 -14.43 -7.39
C ALA A 159 1.19 -13.44 -6.21
N THR A 160 0.01 -13.32 -5.63
CA THR A 160 -0.19 -12.58 -4.39
C THR A 160 -0.06 -13.56 -3.22
N TYR A 161 0.86 -13.28 -2.31
CA TYR A 161 0.99 -14.00 -1.05
C TYR A 161 0.03 -13.42 -0.01
N ILE A 162 -0.68 -14.26 0.74
CA ILE A 162 -1.55 -13.85 1.84
C ILE A 162 -1.31 -14.77 3.03
N SER A 163 -1.17 -14.19 4.21
CA SER A 163 -0.95 -14.92 5.46
C SER A 163 -1.46 -14.09 6.65
N PRO A 164 -1.88 -14.72 7.75
CA PRO A 164 -2.00 -14.04 9.02
C PRO A 164 -0.65 -13.41 9.41
N ALA A 165 -0.67 -12.21 9.97
CA ALA A 165 0.51 -11.61 10.56
C ALA A 165 0.96 -12.44 11.77
N THR A 166 2.27 -12.60 11.96
CA THR A 166 2.78 -13.16 13.22
C THR A 166 2.63 -12.15 14.35
N SER A 167 2.67 -12.60 15.61
CA SER A 167 2.55 -11.69 16.77
C SER A 167 3.59 -10.56 16.76
N GLU A 168 4.82 -10.87 16.34
CA GLU A 168 5.90 -9.88 16.26
C GLU A 168 5.63 -8.83 15.17
N VAL A 169 5.15 -9.27 14.00
CA VAL A 169 4.79 -8.38 12.90
C VAL A 169 3.57 -7.54 13.27
N GLU A 170 2.56 -8.14 13.89
CA GLU A 170 1.35 -7.44 14.34
C GLU A 170 1.66 -6.36 15.37
N GLU A 171 2.59 -6.61 16.31
CA GLU A 171 3.03 -5.62 17.30
C GLU A 171 3.63 -4.38 16.62
N ILE A 172 4.51 -4.56 15.63
CA ILE A 172 5.12 -3.46 14.87
C ILE A 172 4.07 -2.71 14.07
N LEU A 173 3.20 -3.42 13.36
CA LEU A 173 2.15 -2.82 12.53
C LEU A 173 1.13 -2.05 13.37
N THR A 174 0.80 -2.53 14.58
CA THR A 174 -0.06 -1.82 15.52
C THR A 174 0.58 -0.52 16.02
N LYS A 175 1.89 -0.54 16.31
CA LYS A 175 2.63 0.69 16.65
C LYS A 175 2.61 1.69 15.50
N LEU A 176 2.88 1.24 14.26
CA LEU A 176 2.80 2.09 13.07
C LEU A 176 1.39 2.67 12.88
N TRP A 177 0.34 1.85 13.05
CA TRP A 177 -1.04 2.30 12.97
C TRP A 177 -1.36 3.42 13.96
N SER A 178 -0.85 3.31 15.20
CA SER A 178 -1.05 4.32 16.23
C SER A 178 -0.41 5.68 15.94
N LEU A 179 0.52 5.74 15.00
CA LEU A 179 1.22 6.97 14.60
C LEU A 179 0.50 7.78 13.51
N PHE A 180 -0.67 7.31 13.06
CA PHE A 180 -1.41 7.98 11.97
C PHE A 180 -1.88 9.40 12.32
N ASP A 181 -2.01 9.75 13.60
CA ASP A 181 -2.33 11.13 14.00
C ASP A 181 -1.15 12.08 13.72
N VAL A 182 -1.16 12.62 12.51
CA VAL A 182 -0.04 13.33 11.86
C VAL A 182 0.10 14.78 12.31
N SER A 183 -0.65 15.22 13.28
CA SER A 183 -0.49 16.59 13.83
C SER A 183 0.89 16.81 14.47
N ILE A 184 1.72 15.73 14.54
CA ILE A 184 3.00 15.75 15.25
C ILE A 184 4.13 15.38 14.26
N PRO A 185 5.05 16.31 13.90
CA PRO A 185 6.24 16.02 13.08
C PRO A 185 7.08 14.85 13.61
N PHE A 186 7.01 14.57 14.90
CA PHE A 186 7.67 13.46 15.57
C PHE A 186 7.16 12.09 15.11
N SER A 187 5.88 11.98 14.72
CA SER A 187 5.30 10.73 14.23
C SER A 187 6.00 10.20 12.98
N ILE A 188 6.42 11.09 12.05
CA ILE A 188 7.13 10.68 10.84
C ILE A 188 8.49 10.07 11.17
N SER A 189 9.22 10.64 12.14
CA SER A 189 10.50 10.08 12.59
C SER A 189 10.30 8.71 13.23
N GLN A 190 9.23 8.52 14.01
CA GLN A 190 8.88 7.22 14.58
C GLN A 190 8.44 6.22 13.50
N MET A 191 7.63 6.64 12.52
CA MET A 191 7.27 5.79 11.37
C MET A 191 8.52 5.29 10.65
N LYS A 192 9.52 6.16 10.43
CA LYS A 192 10.80 5.77 9.83
C LYS A 192 11.52 4.68 10.64
N ILE A 193 11.56 4.83 11.96
CA ILE A 193 12.24 3.87 12.86
C ILE A 193 11.53 2.50 12.84
N TYR A 194 10.20 2.47 12.91
CA TYR A 194 9.45 1.22 12.93
C TYR A 194 9.32 0.55 11.55
N THR A 195 9.66 1.25 10.47
CA THR A 195 9.65 0.70 9.11
C THR A 195 10.99 0.06 8.74
N LEU A 196 12.05 0.32 9.49
CA LEU A 196 13.37 -0.33 9.36
C LEU A 196 13.40 -1.65 10.10
#